data_8a10458045421e97b3cb843150103098
#
_entry.id   8a10458045421e97b3cb843150103098
#
_cell.length_a   1.000
_cell.length_b   1.000
_cell.length_c   1.000
_cell.angle_alpha   90.00
_cell.angle_beta   90.00
_cell.angle_gamma   90.00
#
_symmetry.space_group_name_H-M   'P 1'
#
loop_
_entity.id
_entity.type
_entity.pdbx_description
1 polymer ?
#
loop_
_entity_poly.entity_id
_entity_poly.type
_entity_poly.pdbx_seq_one_letter_code
_entity_poly.pdbx_strand_id
1 'polypeptide(L)'
;MMEFIKNSAFFGAMISLIAYEIGLILKKKFKMAIFNPLLISIICVIGVLLIFHIDYGDYNEGGKYISYLLTPATVCLAVPLYEQIHLLKKNLKAVAAGIFSGTLAGLCSILLMAKLFGFDHQEYVTMLPKSITTAIGMGVSEELGGIVTITVAVIIITGVLGNMIAEVVYKIAKIEEPIAKGLGLGTSAHAIGTAKAMELGPVEGAMSSLAIAVAGLLTVIGASVFAGMM
;
A
#
# COMPACT_ATOMS: atom_id res chain seq x y z
N MET A 1 9.54 20.87 28.68
CA MET A 1 10.10 20.20 27.49
C MET A 1 9.02 19.43 26.74
N MET A 2 8.24 18.59 27.41
CA MET A 2 7.15 17.80 26.79
C MET A 2 6.06 18.68 26.15
N GLU A 3 5.62 19.75 26.82
CA GLU A 3 4.65 20.71 26.24
C GLU A 3 5.18 21.45 25.01
N PHE A 4 6.47 21.75 25.00
CA PHE A 4 7.10 22.38 23.83
C PHE A 4 7.15 21.43 22.64
N ILE A 5 7.38 20.14 22.87
CA ILE A 5 7.37 19.11 21.82
C ILE A 5 5.95 18.88 21.29
N LYS A 6 4.96 18.78 22.17
CA LYS A 6 3.55 18.61 21.81
C LYS A 6 3.00 19.78 20.99
N ASN A 7 3.41 20.99 21.30
CA ASN A 7 2.98 22.20 20.60
C ASN A 7 3.81 22.53 19.36
N SER A 8 4.78 21.69 19.00
CA SER A 8 5.63 21.94 17.83
C SER A 8 4.95 21.43 16.55
N ALA A 9 4.64 22.34 15.64
CA ALA A 9 4.10 22.04 14.31
C ALA A 9 4.99 21.09 13.47
N PHE A 10 6.23 20.83 13.88
CA PHE A 10 7.16 19.96 13.15
C PHE A 10 7.40 18.61 13.83
N PHE A 11 6.89 18.40 15.03
CA PHE A 11 7.15 17.19 15.81
C PHE A 11 6.79 15.92 15.03
N GLY A 12 5.56 15.84 14.51
CA GLY A 12 5.08 14.66 13.77
C GLY A 12 5.91 14.36 12.52
N ALA A 13 6.30 15.40 11.77
CA ALA A 13 7.15 15.25 10.61
C ALA A 13 8.56 14.76 10.98
N MET A 14 9.19 15.40 11.98
CA MET A 14 10.54 15.03 12.40
C MET A 14 10.63 13.63 12.96
N ILE A 15 9.70 13.23 13.82
CA ILE A 15 9.72 11.87 14.38
C ILE A 15 9.51 10.80 13.32
N SER A 16 8.64 11.07 12.33
CA SER A 16 8.43 10.16 11.21
C SER A 16 9.69 9.99 10.36
N LEU A 17 10.38 11.08 10.04
CA LEU A 17 11.62 11.04 9.26
C LEU A 17 12.76 10.35 10.03
N ILE A 18 12.92 10.65 11.32
CA ILE A 18 13.94 9.99 12.17
C ILE A 18 13.65 8.50 12.27
N ALA A 19 12.40 8.11 12.52
CA ALA A 19 12.01 6.70 12.61
C ALA A 19 12.24 5.96 11.29
N TYR A 20 11.99 6.61 10.15
CA TYR A 20 12.26 6.04 8.84
C TYR A 20 13.76 5.88 8.58
N GLU A 21 14.57 6.85 8.95
CA GLU A 21 16.03 6.77 8.84
C GLU A 21 16.61 5.64 9.69
N ILE A 22 16.11 5.46 10.92
CA ILE A 22 16.44 4.31 11.76
C ILE A 22 16.11 3.00 11.02
N GLY A 23 14.95 2.92 10.40
CA GLY A 23 14.55 1.77 9.59
C GLY A 23 15.51 1.50 8.41
N LEU A 24 15.95 2.54 7.70
CA LEU A 24 16.94 2.42 6.62
C LEU A 24 18.29 1.88 7.12
N ILE A 25 18.77 2.40 8.26
CA ILE A 25 20.02 1.94 8.88
C ILE A 25 19.92 0.46 9.25
N LEU A 26 18.79 0.05 9.86
CA LEU A 26 18.55 -1.34 10.25
C LEU A 26 18.47 -2.26 9.02
N LYS A 27 17.75 -1.85 7.96
CA LYS A 27 17.66 -2.60 6.69
C LYS A 27 19.06 -2.80 6.09
N LYS A 28 19.88 -1.74 6.06
CA LYS A 28 21.24 -1.78 5.53
C LYS A 28 22.16 -2.72 6.35
N LYS A 29 22.01 -2.72 7.68
CA LYS A 29 22.83 -3.52 8.59
C LYS A 29 22.46 -5.00 8.57
N PHE A 30 21.17 -5.32 8.66
CA PHE A 30 20.70 -6.71 8.82
C PHE A 30 20.30 -7.37 7.50
N LYS A 31 19.99 -6.61 6.45
CA LYS A 31 19.59 -7.10 5.10
C LYS A 31 18.44 -8.13 5.11
N MET A 32 17.61 -8.13 6.15
CA MET A 32 16.45 -9.02 6.28
C MET A 32 15.18 -8.26 5.92
N ALA A 33 14.22 -8.95 5.29
CA ALA A 33 12.93 -8.37 4.88
C ALA A 33 12.11 -7.79 6.05
N ILE A 34 12.24 -8.37 7.25
CA ILE A 34 11.57 -7.90 8.46
C ILE A 34 12.00 -6.49 8.89
N PHE A 35 13.23 -6.08 8.55
CA PHE A 35 13.70 -4.70 8.77
C PHE A 35 13.27 -3.76 7.64
N ASN A 36 12.02 -3.90 7.20
CA ASN A 36 11.43 -2.94 6.27
C ASN A 36 11.38 -1.55 6.91
N PRO A 37 11.94 -0.50 6.27
CA PRO A 37 12.02 0.83 6.86
C PRO A 37 10.67 1.42 7.23
N LEU A 38 9.64 1.15 6.41
CA LEU A 38 8.29 1.63 6.68
C LEU A 38 7.69 0.94 7.91
N LEU A 39 7.84 -0.39 8.02
CA LEU A 39 7.37 -1.14 9.18
C LEU A 39 8.05 -0.65 10.47
N ILE A 40 9.37 -0.52 10.45
CA ILE A 40 10.14 -0.02 11.59
C ILE A 40 9.69 1.40 11.97
N SER A 41 9.52 2.28 10.99
CA SER A 41 9.05 3.64 11.21
C SER A 41 7.67 3.67 11.90
N ILE A 42 6.72 2.88 11.41
CA ILE A 42 5.38 2.78 12.00
C ILE A 42 5.47 2.31 13.46
N ILE A 43 6.21 1.23 13.73
CA ILE A 43 6.37 0.69 15.08
C ILE A 43 7.04 1.71 16.01
N CYS A 44 8.09 2.38 15.56
CA CYS A 44 8.80 3.38 16.34
C CYS A 44 7.89 4.58 16.67
N VAL A 45 7.16 5.10 15.69
CA VAL A 45 6.25 6.25 15.91
C VAL A 45 5.14 5.85 16.88
N ILE A 46 4.47 4.71 16.66
CA ILE A 46 3.44 4.22 17.58
C ILE A 46 4.03 4.04 18.99
N GLY A 47 5.20 3.42 19.10
CA GLY A 47 5.88 3.22 20.38
C GLY A 47 6.14 4.53 21.12
N VAL A 48 6.63 5.55 20.41
CA VAL A 48 6.85 6.88 21.02
C VAL A 48 5.55 7.52 21.47
N LEU A 49 4.50 7.51 20.64
CA LEU A 49 3.21 8.08 21.01
C LEU A 49 2.62 7.42 22.26
N LEU A 50 2.71 6.09 22.34
CA LEU A 50 2.20 5.32 23.49
C LEU A 50 3.03 5.56 24.76
N ILE A 51 4.37 5.49 24.69
CA ILE A 51 5.26 5.63 25.83
C ILE A 51 5.18 7.04 26.44
N PHE A 52 5.11 8.06 25.59
CA PHE A 52 5.06 9.45 26.03
C PHE A 52 3.63 10.00 26.21
N HIS A 53 2.59 9.16 26.01
CA HIS A 53 1.19 9.52 26.10
C HIS A 53 0.86 10.78 25.26
N ILE A 54 1.35 10.79 24.00
CA ILE A 54 1.11 11.86 23.04
C ILE A 54 -0.15 11.53 22.25
N ASP A 55 -1.09 12.46 22.19
CA ASP A 55 -2.29 12.30 21.40
C ASP A 55 -1.98 12.26 19.90
N TYR A 56 -2.76 11.49 19.14
CA TYR A 56 -2.62 11.42 17.69
C TYR A 56 -2.81 12.79 17.03
N GLY A 57 -3.68 13.65 17.58
CA GLY A 57 -3.90 15.01 17.10
C GLY A 57 -2.63 15.84 17.11
N ASP A 58 -1.88 15.79 18.23
CA ASP A 58 -0.60 16.51 18.38
C ASP A 58 0.44 16.02 17.38
N TYR A 59 0.51 14.70 17.15
CA TYR A 59 1.37 14.11 16.10
C TYR A 59 0.96 14.57 14.71
N ASN A 60 -0.34 14.55 14.42
CA ASN A 60 -0.87 14.84 13.09
C ASN A 60 -0.70 16.31 12.70
N GLU A 61 -0.59 17.24 13.64
CA GLU A 61 -0.27 18.65 13.36
C GLU A 61 1.05 18.81 12.58
N GLY A 62 2.04 17.98 12.89
CA GLY A 62 3.29 17.92 12.12
C GLY A 62 3.24 16.92 10.96
N GLY A 63 2.58 15.78 11.15
CA GLY A 63 2.46 14.70 10.16
C GLY A 63 1.77 15.13 8.87
N LYS A 64 0.80 16.06 8.96
CA LYS A 64 0.09 16.61 7.80
C LYS A 64 1.01 17.25 6.74
N TYR A 65 2.16 17.78 7.12
CA TYR A 65 3.12 18.36 6.16
C TYR A 65 3.73 17.29 5.25
N ILE A 66 3.96 16.07 5.78
CA ILE A 66 4.39 14.94 4.94
C ILE A 66 3.22 14.51 4.05
N SER A 67 2.00 14.51 4.56
CA SER A 67 0.79 14.15 3.80
C SER A 67 0.55 15.06 2.59
N TYR A 68 0.94 16.32 2.64
CA TYR A 68 0.86 17.23 1.48
C TYR A 68 1.73 16.78 0.30
N LEU A 69 2.78 16.01 0.56
CA LEU A 69 3.64 15.44 -0.49
C LEU A 69 3.01 14.22 -1.16
N LEU A 70 1.91 13.68 -0.65
CA LEU A 70 1.28 12.47 -1.20
C LEU A 70 0.79 12.70 -2.64
N THR A 71 0.13 13.82 -2.90
CA THR A 71 -0.37 14.14 -4.25
C THR A 71 0.76 14.32 -5.27
N PRO A 72 1.78 15.18 -5.04
CA PRO A 72 2.89 15.29 -5.98
C PRO A 72 3.67 13.96 -6.12
N ALA A 73 3.87 13.20 -5.04
CA ALA A 73 4.50 11.89 -5.11
C ALA A 73 3.72 10.93 -6.02
N THR A 74 2.39 10.91 -5.89
CA THR A 74 1.52 10.09 -6.74
C THR A 74 1.61 10.51 -8.22
N VAL A 75 1.65 11.81 -8.50
CA VAL A 75 1.84 12.32 -9.87
C VAL A 75 3.21 11.90 -10.43
N CYS A 76 4.27 11.92 -9.62
CA CYS A 76 5.60 11.47 -10.03
C CYS A 76 5.65 10.00 -10.44
N LEU A 77 4.70 9.16 -10.00
CA LEU A 77 4.60 7.76 -10.46
C LEU A 77 4.28 7.64 -11.96
N ALA A 78 3.77 8.71 -12.58
CA ALA A 78 3.56 8.73 -14.03
C ALA A 78 4.86 8.83 -14.84
N VAL A 79 5.96 9.30 -14.24
CA VAL A 79 7.24 9.47 -14.94
C VAL A 79 7.81 8.11 -15.41
N PRO A 80 8.03 7.11 -14.53
CA PRO A 80 8.50 5.79 -14.96
C PRO A 80 7.55 5.14 -15.97
N LEU A 81 6.24 5.36 -15.83
CA LEU A 81 5.26 4.85 -16.78
C LEU A 81 5.44 5.48 -18.17
N TYR A 82 5.65 6.78 -18.23
CA TYR A 82 5.90 7.48 -19.49
C TYR A 82 7.20 7.01 -20.15
N GLU A 83 8.27 6.84 -19.39
CA GLU A 83 9.56 6.34 -19.88
C GLU A 83 9.45 4.92 -20.47
N GLN A 84 8.55 4.10 -19.95
CA GLN A 84 8.32 2.72 -20.41
C GLN A 84 7.10 2.56 -21.34
N ILE A 85 6.59 3.67 -21.93
CA ILE A 85 5.36 3.67 -22.73
C ILE A 85 5.44 2.74 -23.95
N HIS A 86 6.61 2.59 -24.55
CA HIS A 86 6.82 1.68 -25.68
C HIS A 86 6.66 0.21 -25.28
N LEU A 87 7.22 -0.16 -24.10
CA LEU A 87 7.10 -1.50 -23.56
C LEU A 87 5.65 -1.83 -23.21
N LEU A 88 4.94 -0.85 -22.63
CA LEU A 88 3.51 -0.96 -22.32
C LEU A 88 2.71 -1.22 -23.60
N LYS A 89 2.89 -0.41 -24.65
CA LYS A 89 2.17 -0.56 -25.92
C LYS A 89 2.40 -1.91 -26.57
N LYS A 90 3.65 -2.42 -26.51
CA LYS A 90 4.01 -3.73 -27.04
C LYS A 90 3.33 -4.89 -26.31
N ASN A 91 3.11 -4.74 -24.99
CA ASN A 91 2.59 -5.79 -24.13
C ASN A 91 1.18 -5.51 -23.60
N LEU A 92 0.43 -4.61 -24.23
CA LEU A 92 -0.84 -4.09 -23.72
C LEU A 92 -1.84 -5.18 -23.31
N LYS A 93 -1.98 -6.24 -24.13
CA LYS A 93 -2.88 -7.36 -23.83
C LYS A 93 -2.44 -8.13 -22.58
N ALA A 94 -1.16 -8.42 -22.44
CA ALA A 94 -0.62 -9.11 -21.27
C ALA A 94 -0.75 -8.26 -19.99
N VAL A 95 -0.47 -6.96 -20.10
CA VAL A 95 -0.62 -6.01 -19.00
C VAL A 95 -2.08 -5.91 -18.55
N ALA A 96 -3.01 -5.72 -19.50
CA ALA A 96 -4.44 -5.64 -19.20
C ALA A 96 -4.95 -6.94 -18.55
N ALA A 97 -4.60 -8.09 -19.11
CA ALA A 97 -4.96 -9.39 -18.55
C ALA A 97 -4.35 -9.60 -17.15
N GLY A 98 -3.10 -9.21 -16.95
CA GLY A 98 -2.41 -9.29 -15.66
C GLY A 98 -3.07 -8.45 -14.58
N ILE A 99 -3.40 -7.19 -14.88
CA ILE A 99 -4.08 -6.30 -13.92
C ILE A 99 -5.49 -6.83 -13.61
N PHE A 100 -6.26 -7.21 -14.63
CA PHE A 100 -7.60 -7.73 -14.44
C PHE A 100 -7.60 -9.02 -13.59
N SER A 101 -6.76 -9.98 -13.95
CA SER A 101 -6.65 -11.23 -13.20
C SER A 101 -6.14 -11.04 -11.78
N GLY A 102 -5.16 -10.14 -11.57
CA GLY A 102 -4.65 -9.81 -10.25
C GLY A 102 -5.71 -9.17 -9.35
N THR A 103 -6.47 -8.20 -9.88
CA THR A 103 -7.57 -7.55 -9.15
C THR A 103 -8.69 -8.55 -8.84
N LEU A 104 -9.09 -9.35 -9.82
CA LEU A 104 -10.12 -10.36 -9.64
C LEU A 104 -9.70 -11.43 -8.62
N ALA A 105 -8.46 -11.92 -8.69
CA ALA A 105 -7.92 -12.85 -7.71
C ALA A 105 -7.93 -12.27 -6.30
N GLY A 106 -7.62 -10.97 -6.16
CA GLY A 106 -7.72 -10.25 -4.90
C GLY A 106 -9.15 -10.28 -4.34
N LEU A 107 -10.13 -9.83 -5.11
CA LEU A 107 -11.54 -9.81 -4.70
C LEU A 107 -12.10 -11.21 -4.39
N CYS A 108 -11.82 -12.19 -5.27
CA CYS A 108 -12.21 -13.57 -5.05
C CYS A 108 -11.59 -14.17 -3.78
N SER A 109 -10.31 -13.88 -3.51
CA SER A 109 -9.64 -14.39 -2.30
C SER A 109 -10.28 -13.83 -1.04
N ILE A 110 -10.67 -12.54 -1.03
CA ILE A 110 -11.36 -11.93 0.10
C ILE A 110 -12.73 -12.58 0.32
N LEU A 111 -13.53 -12.75 -0.74
CA LEU A 111 -14.82 -13.42 -0.67
C LEU A 111 -14.70 -14.85 -0.12
N LEU A 112 -13.71 -15.61 -0.63
CA LEU A 112 -13.46 -16.97 -0.18
C LEU A 112 -13.08 -17.00 1.31
N MET A 113 -12.16 -16.14 1.73
CA MET A 113 -11.72 -16.07 3.12
C MET A 113 -12.82 -15.59 4.05
N ALA A 114 -13.62 -14.59 3.63
CA ALA A 114 -14.74 -14.11 4.41
C ALA A 114 -15.77 -15.22 4.67
N LYS A 115 -16.11 -16.01 3.64
CA LYS A 115 -16.99 -17.18 3.80
C LYS A 115 -16.37 -18.27 4.68
N LEU A 116 -15.05 -18.50 4.54
CA LEU A 116 -14.34 -19.52 5.32
C LEU A 116 -14.29 -19.17 6.82
N PHE A 117 -14.05 -17.90 7.13
CA PHE A 117 -13.94 -17.42 8.50
C PHE A 117 -15.28 -16.95 9.11
N GLY A 118 -16.38 -16.98 8.34
CA GLY A 118 -17.69 -16.60 8.80
C GLY A 118 -17.84 -15.10 9.10
N PHE A 119 -17.18 -14.25 8.31
CA PHE A 119 -17.33 -12.79 8.44
C PHE A 119 -18.78 -12.38 8.18
N ASP A 120 -19.22 -11.35 8.87
CA ASP A 120 -20.46 -10.69 8.52
C ASP A 120 -20.28 -9.76 7.29
N HIS A 121 -21.39 -9.21 6.79
CA HIS A 121 -21.35 -8.33 5.63
C HIS A 121 -20.48 -7.09 5.85
N GLN A 122 -20.53 -6.47 7.04
CA GLN A 122 -19.75 -5.27 7.34
C GLN A 122 -18.26 -5.57 7.40
N GLU A 123 -17.86 -6.67 8.04
CA GLU A 123 -16.47 -7.13 8.08
C GLU A 123 -15.95 -7.44 6.66
N TYR A 124 -16.75 -8.10 5.86
CA TYR A 124 -16.42 -8.43 4.49
C TYR A 124 -16.17 -7.20 3.61
N VAL A 125 -17.11 -6.25 3.58
CA VAL A 125 -16.95 -5.04 2.75
C VAL A 125 -15.82 -4.14 3.25
N THR A 126 -15.50 -4.21 4.54
CA THR A 126 -14.32 -3.57 5.14
C THR A 126 -13.01 -4.07 4.51
N MET A 127 -12.94 -5.36 4.16
CA MET A 127 -11.74 -6.00 3.60
C MET A 127 -11.63 -5.88 2.07
N LEU A 128 -12.74 -5.66 1.36
CA LEU A 128 -12.77 -5.65 -0.11
C LEU A 128 -11.71 -4.71 -0.73
N PRO A 129 -11.52 -3.46 -0.25
CA PRO A 129 -10.59 -2.53 -0.86
C PRO A 129 -9.14 -2.66 -0.35
N LYS A 130 -8.76 -3.76 0.30
CA LYS A 130 -7.44 -3.93 0.95
C LYS A 130 -6.22 -3.75 0.04
N SER A 131 -6.36 -3.94 -1.26
CA SER A 131 -5.24 -3.97 -2.21
C SER A 131 -5.09 -2.69 -3.04
N ILE A 132 -5.91 -1.68 -2.79
CA ILE A 132 -5.85 -0.39 -3.48
C ILE A 132 -5.32 0.71 -2.56
N THR A 133 -5.16 1.93 -3.08
CA THR A 133 -4.66 3.06 -2.28
C THR A 133 -5.61 3.42 -1.15
N THR A 134 -5.07 3.88 -0.02
CA THR A 134 -5.85 4.24 1.17
C THR A 134 -6.97 5.24 0.84
N ALA A 135 -6.68 6.26 0.02
CA ALA A 135 -7.67 7.28 -0.33
C ALA A 135 -8.88 6.69 -1.06
N ILE A 136 -8.66 5.82 -2.05
CA ILE A 136 -9.75 5.15 -2.79
C ILE A 136 -10.42 4.13 -1.88
N GLY A 137 -9.66 3.38 -1.11
CA GLY A 137 -10.16 2.32 -0.23
C GLY A 137 -11.06 2.84 0.89
N MET A 138 -10.77 4.00 1.46
CA MET A 138 -11.65 4.66 2.44
C MET A 138 -13.01 4.96 1.84
N GLY A 139 -13.04 5.59 0.65
CA GLY A 139 -14.30 5.91 -0.02
C GLY A 139 -15.13 4.67 -0.37
N VAL A 140 -14.49 3.62 -0.90
CA VAL A 140 -15.17 2.34 -1.20
C VAL A 140 -15.74 1.71 0.07
N SER A 141 -14.96 1.67 1.15
CA SER A 141 -15.41 1.10 2.43
C SER A 141 -16.58 1.87 3.02
N GLU A 142 -16.52 3.21 3.00
CA GLU A 142 -17.58 4.07 3.50
C GLU A 142 -18.87 3.89 2.71
N GLU A 143 -18.78 3.87 1.38
CA GLU A 143 -19.94 3.70 0.49
C GLU A 143 -20.63 2.34 0.67
N LEU A 144 -19.85 1.29 0.93
CA LEU A 144 -20.37 -0.06 1.13
C LEU A 144 -20.78 -0.37 2.60
N GLY A 145 -20.64 0.59 3.51
CA GLY A 145 -21.00 0.42 4.93
C GLY A 145 -19.95 -0.31 5.76
N GLY A 146 -18.70 -0.36 5.31
CA GLY A 146 -17.57 -0.94 6.04
C GLY A 146 -17.04 -0.04 7.15
N ILE A 147 -16.09 -0.57 7.93
CA ILE A 147 -15.41 0.14 9.02
C ILE A 147 -14.13 0.79 8.47
N VAL A 148 -14.21 2.08 8.08
CA VAL A 148 -13.14 2.81 7.38
C VAL A 148 -11.80 2.73 8.11
N THR A 149 -11.78 2.86 9.44
CA THR A 149 -10.54 2.79 10.23
C THR A 149 -9.85 1.43 10.11
N ILE A 150 -10.63 0.35 10.11
CA ILE A 150 -10.11 -1.02 9.92
C ILE A 150 -9.64 -1.19 8.48
N THR A 151 -10.39 -0.69 7.51
CA THR A 151 -9.97 -0.70 6.09
C THR A 151 -8.59 -0.05 5.91
N VAL A 152 -8.36 1.12 6.49
CA VAL A 152 -7.06 1.80 6.43
C VAL A 152 -5.95 0.93 7.01
N ALA A 153 -6.17 0.35 8.19
CA ALA A 153 -5.20 -0.53 8.83
C ALA A 153 -4.86 -1.75 7.96
N VAL A 154 -5.87 -2.38 7.38
CA VAL A 154 -5.69 -3.57 6.51
C VAL A 154 -4.99 -3.22 5.22
N ILE A 155 -5.28 -2.07 4.61
CA ILE A 155 -4.56 -1.57 3.43
C ILE A 155 -3.07 -1.40 3.75
N ILE A 156 -2.75 -0.73 4.85
CA ILE A 156 -1.35 -0.50 5.25
C ILE A 156 -0.64 -1.83 5.51
N ILE A 157 -1.25 -2.73 6.27
CA ILE A 157 -0.70 -4.07 6.55
C ILE A 157 -0.47 -4.84 5.25
N THR A 158 -1.45 -4.84 4.34
CA THR A 158 -1.33 -5.52 3.04
C THR A 158 -0.17 -4.96 2.22
N GLY A 159 -0.03 -3.64 2.17
CA GLY A 159 1.06 -3.00 1.44
C GLY A 159 2.43 -3.32 2.04
N VAL A 160 2.57 -3.24 3.37
CA VAL A 160 3.82 -3.54 4.07
C VAL A 160 4.21 -5.01 3.89
N LEU A 161 3.26 -5.94 4.10
CA LEU A 161 3.50 -7.37 3.90
C LEU A 161 3.88 -7.67 2.45
N GLY A 162 3.14 -7.12 1.47
CA GLY A 162 3.45 -7.30 0.06
C GLY A 162 4.86 -6.81 -0.31
N ASN A 163 5.25 -5.64 0.19
CA ASN A 163 6.60 -5.12 0.01
C ASN A 163 7.68 -6.06 0.61
N MET A 164 7.42 -6.60 1.80
CA MET A 164 8.38 -7.47 2.52
C MET A 164 8.57 -8.83 1.86
N ILE A 165 7.46 -9.45 1.43
CA ILE A 165 7.50 -10.85 0.94
C ILE A 165 7.68 -10.97 -0.57
N ALA A 166 7.57 -9.88 -1.33
CA ALA A 166 7.57 -9.89 -2.79
C ALA A 166 8.72 -10.69 -3.41
N GLU A 167 9.97 -10.41 -3.00
CA GLU A 167 11.14 -11.10 -3.56
C GLU A 167 11.14 -12.60 -3.23
N VAL A 168 10.69 -12.96 -2.03
CA VAL A 168 10.57 -14.36 -1.61
C VAL A 168 9.53 -15.07 -2.46
N VAL A 169 8.37 -14.45 -2.67
CA VAL A 169 7.29 -14.99 -3.51
C VAL A 169 7.78 -15.16 -4.96
N TYR A 170 8.43 -14.15 -5.53
CA TYR A 170 8.94 -14.21 -6.89
C TYR A 170 9.97 -15.34 -7.06
N LYS A 171 10.85 -15.51 -6.07
CA LYS A 171 11.84 -16.59 -6.10
C LYS A 171 11.20 -17.97 -6.01
N ILE A 172 10.25 -18.17 -5.10
CA ILE A 172 9.55 -19.45 -4.91
C ILE A 172 8.70 -19.79 -6.14
N ALA A 173 7.94 -18.80 -6.66
CA ALA A 173 7.09 -18.96 -7.83
C ALA A 173 7.85 -18.90 -9.16
N LYS A 174 9.18 -18.67 -9.13
CA LYS A 174 10.05 -18.52 -10.32
C LYS A 174 9.54 -17.43 -11.28
N ILE A 175 9.06 -16.31 -10.73
CA ILE A 175 8.62 -15.18 -11.52
C ILE A 175 9.84 -14.30 -11.82
N GLU A 176 10.32 -14.36 -13.05
CA GLU A 176 11.53 -13.63 -13.48
C GLU A 176 11.19 -12.40 -14.32
N GLU A 177 10.04 -12.44 -15.02
CA GLU A 177 9.61 -11.39 -15.95
C GLU A 177 9.33 -10.05 -15.23
N PRO A 178 10.04 -8.95 -15.55
CA PRO A 178 9.91 -7.66 -14.87
C PRO A 178 8.49 -7.09 -14.92
N ILE A 179 7.80 -7.26 -16.07
CA ILE A 179 6.40 -6.81 -16.22
C ILE A 179 5.52 -7.52 -15.20
N ALA A 180 5.65 -8.85 -15.07
CA ALA A 180 4.82 -9.62 -14.14
C ALA A 180 5.08 -9.24 -12.67
N LYS A 181 6.35 -8.99 -12.30
CA LYS A 181 6.71 -8.51 -10.96
C LYS A 181 6.06 -7.17 -10.66
N GLY A 182 6.16 -6.21 -11.59
CA GLY A 182 5.55 -4.89 -11.43
C GLY A 182 4.03 -4.97 -11.29
N LEU A 183 3.35 -5.70 -12.18
CA LEU A 183 1.90 -5.88 -12.13
C LEU A 183 1.45 -6.56 -10.83
N GLY A 184 2.17 -7.60 -10.40
CA GLY A 184 1.88 -8.29 -9.13
C GLY A 184 1.95 -7.37 -7.92
N LEU A 185 2.99 -6.55 -7.80
CA LEU A 185 3.12 -5.58 -6.71
C LEU A 185 2.07 -4.47 -6.76
N GLY A 186 1.80 -3.92 -7.94
CA GLY A 186 0.83 -2.85 -8.10
C GLY A 186 -0.61 -3.28 -7.79
N THR A 187 -1.00 -4.48 -8.20
CA THR A 187 -2.36 -5.02 -7.96
C THR A 187 -2.57 -5.58 -6.55
N SER A 188 -1.51 -6.03 -5.88
CA SER A 188 -1.64 -6.65 -4.54
C SER A 188 -1.30 -5.70 -3.38
N ALA A 189 -0.30 -4.82 -3.56
CA ALA A 189 0.30 -4.03 -2.49
C ALA A 189 0.35 -2.51 -2.79
N HIS A 190 -0.42 -2.05 -3.76
CA HIS A 190 -0.66 -0.65 -4.12
C HIS A 190 0.61 0.23 -4.09
N ALA A 191 0.54 1.47 -3.54
CA ALA A 191 1.66 2.42 -3.54
C ALA A 191 2.89 1.90 -2.77
N ILE A 192 2.70 1.18 -1.67
CA ILE A 192 3.81 0.59 -0.88
C ILE A 192 4.51 -0.50 -1.69
N GLY A 193 3.75 -1.32 -2.42
CA GLY A 193 4.30 -2.30 -3.36
C GLY A 193 5.01 -1.64 -4.54
N THR A 194 4.51 -0.50 -5.03
CA THR A 194 5.16 0.24 -6.12
C THR A 194 6.50 0.83 -5.71
N ALA A 195 6.63 1.30 -4.47
CA ALA A 195 7.94 1.71 -3.95
C ALA A 195 8.95 0.54 -4.02
N LYS A 196 8.50 -0.68 -3.68
CA LYS A 196 9.31 -1.89 -3.84
C LYS A 196 9.59 -2.23 -5.29
N ALA A 197 8.61 -2.09 -6.18
CA ALA A 197 8.78 -2.32 -7.61
C ALA A 197 9.85 -1.38 -8.21
N MET A 198 9.89 -0.12 -7.79
CA MET A 198 10.91 0.84 -8.19
C MET A 198 12.33 0.46 -7.71
N GLU A 199 12.45 -0.15 -6.51
CA GLU A 199 13.72 -0.69 -6.02
C GLU A 199 14.20 -1.88 -6.88
N LEU A 200 13.28 -2.67 -7.45
CA LEU A 200 13.59 -3.84 -8.28
C LEU A 200 14.06 -3.42 -9.68
N GLY A 201 13.45 -2.40 -10.26
CA GLY A 201 13.86 -1.89 -11.56
C GLY A 201 12.87 -0.90 -12.19
N PRO A 202 13.31 -0.20 -13.27
CA PRO A 202 12.49 0.81 -13.94
C PRO A 202 11.25 0.22 -14.64
N VAL A 203 11.33 -1.01 -15.15
CA VAL A 203 10.21 -1.70 -15.79
C VAL A 203 9.19 -2.13 -14.74
N GLU A 204 9.64 -2.74 -13.65
CA GLU A 204 8.79 -3.14 -12.53
C GLU A 204 8.07 -1.92 -11.93
N GLY A 205 8.79 -0.83 -11.70
CA GLY A 205 8.23 0.42 -11.19
C GLY A 205 7.15 1.00 -12.10
N ALA A 206 7.42 1.08 -13.42
CA ALA A 206 6.47 1.58 -14.40
C ALA A 206 5.20 0.73 -14.49
N MET A 207 5.35 -0.58 -14.54
CA MET A 207 4.20 -1.50 -14.62
C MET A 207 3.38 -1.49 -13.34
N SER A 208 4.02 -1.38 -12.18
CA SER A 208 3.34 -1.25 -10.89
C SER A 208 2.58 0.08 -10.79
N SER A 209 3.16 1.19 -11.26
CA SER A 209 2.50 2.51 -11.28
C SER A 209 1.22 2.50 -12.13
N LEU A 210 1.24 1.84 -13.29
CA LEU A 210 0.04 1.64 -14.10
C LEU A 210 -0.97 0.76 -13.37
N ALA A 211 -0.50 -0.34 -12.79
CA ALA A 211 -1.35 -1.31 -12.14
C ALA A 211 -2.13 -0.71 -10.96
N ILE A 212 -1.54 0.19 -10.17
CA ILE A 212 -2.24 0.88 -9.08
C ILE A 212 -3.47 1.62 -9.61
N ALA A 213 -3.31 2.42 -10.66
CA ALA A 213 -4.38 3.26 -11.18
C ALA A 213 -5.53 2.42 -11.74
N VAL A 214 -5.18 1.43 -12.57
CA VAL A 214 -6.18 0.56 -13.22
C VAL A 214 -6.83 -0.39 -12.22
N ALA A 215 -6.05 -1.01 -11.32
CA ALA A 215 -6.60 -1.89 -10.28
C ALA A 215 -7.49 -1.12 -9.29
N GLY A 216 -7.14 0.14 -8.98
CA GLY A 216 -7.99 1.01 -8.18
C GLY A 216 -9.38 1.17 -8.81
N LEU A 217 -9.43 1.55 -10.09
CA LEU A 217 -10.68 1.70 -10.84
C LEU A 217 -11.46 0.37 -10.93
N LEU A 218 -10.79 -0.73 -11.28
CA LEU A 218 -11.41 -2.05 -11.35
C LEU A 218 -11.94 -2.51 -9.99
N THR A 219 -11.26 -2.18 -8.90
CA THR A 219 -11.71 -2.53 -7.55
C THR A 219 -12.94 -1.72 -7.15
N VAL A 220 -13.04 -0.43 -7.48
CA VAL A 220 -14.25 0.37 -7.22
C VAL A 220 -15.47 -0.28 -7.87
N ILE A 221 -15.36 -0.64 -9.15
CA ILE A 221 -16.45 -1.29 -9.89
C ILE A 221 -16.69 -2.70 -9.34
N GLY A 222 -15.64 -3.48 -9.15
CA GLY A 222 -15.70 -4.86 -8.69
C GLY A 222 -16.22 -4.98 -7.26
N ALA A 223 -15.82 -4.11 -6.36
CA ALA A 223 -16.26 -4.15 -4.96
C ALA A 223 -17.77 -3.99 -4.82
N SER A 224 -18.39 -3.11 -5.61
CA SER A 224 -19.85 -2.95 -5.64
C SER A 224 -20.57 -4.24 -6.07
N VAL A 225 -20.00 -4.97 -7.05
CA VAL A 225 -20.56 -6.26 -7.48
C VAL A 225 -20.33 -7.34 -6.42
N PHE A 226 -19.11 -7.42 -5.87
CA PHE A 226 -18.73 -8.43 -4.89
C PHE A 226 -19.43 -8.21 -3.53
N ALA A 227 -19.73 -6.98 -3.13
CA ALA A 227 -20.48 -6.68 -1.91
C ALA A 227 -21.85 -7.39 -1.89
N GLY A 228 -22.49 -7.51 -3.05
CA GLY A 228 -23.77 -8.22 -3.17
C GLY A 228 -23.68 -9.76 -3.11
N MET A 229 -22.49 -10.35 -2.96
CA MET A 229 -22.30 -11.81 -2.94
C MET A 229 -22.27 -12.41 -1.53
N MET A 230 -22.41 -11.54 -0.49
CA MET A 230 -22.36 -11.97 0.90
C MET A 230 -23.30 -11.18 1.80
#